data_494354ecc14f6de258b946333522c6e4
#
_entry.id   494354ecc14f6de258b946333522c6e4
#
_cell.length_a   1.000
_cell.length_b   1.000
_cell.length_c   1.000
_cell.angle_alpha   90.00
_cell.angle_beta   90.00
_cell.angle_gamma   90.00
#
_symmetry.space_group_name_H-M   'P 1'
#
loop_
_entity.id
_entity.type
_entity.pdbx_description
1 polymer ?
#
loop_
_entity_poly.entity_id
_entity_poly.type
_entity_poly.pdbx_seq_one_letter_code
_entity_poly.pdbx_strand_id
1 'polypeptide(L)'
;MMTLLIAAISTPAQAAPVAAKPTDRIVFLGDSITQGGAGPKGYVTLVRQKLGDGDAKGAEVIGAGISGNKVPDLEKRLERDVLSKKPTVVVIYIGINDVWHGERDPAKGTMPDRFEQGLGGIVEKIQAAGARVILATPSVIGEKKGGANKLDAKLDQYSEITRKLAKDKKTGLCDLRKAFADQLAKANGADKEAGILTTDRVHLNEAGNAFVAGEMLKALGK
;
A
#
# COMPACT_ATOMS: atom_id res chain seq x y z
N MET A 1 -18.51 42.03 22.06
CA MET A 1 -18.83 41.02 21.01
C MET A 1 -17.53 40.34 20.60
N MET A 2 -17.34 39.10 21.01
CA MET A 2 -16.13 38.33 20.72
C MET A 2 -16.45 37.39 19.55
N THR A 3 -15.94 37.69 18.38
CA THR A 3 -16.20 36.90 17.16
C THR A 3 -15.32 35.65 17.19
N LEU A 4 -15.94 34.49 17.35
CA LEU A 4 -15.27 33.20 17.34
C LEU A 4 -14.90 32.86 15.88
N LEU A 5 -13.60 32.87 15.56
CA LEU A 5 -13.09 32.42 14.26
C LEU A 5 -13.05 30.89 14.29
N ILE A 6 -14.02 30.25 13.65
CA ILE A 6 -13.98 28.79 13.43
C ILE A 6 -13.02 28.54 12.28
N ALA A 7 -11.81 28.04 12.61
CA ALA A 7 -10.89 27.55 11.59
C ALA A 7 -11.47 26.28 10.94
N ALA A 8 -11.79 26.36 9.66
CA ALA A 8 -12.18 25.20 8.87
C ALA A 8 -11.00 24.23 8.79
N ILE A 9 -11.14 23.05 9.38
CA ILE A 9 -10.19 21.94 9.23
C ILE A 9 -10.36 21.43 7.79
N SER A 10 -9.46 21.89 6.90
CA SER A 10 -9.40 21.37 5.53
C SER A 10 -8.92 19.92 5.59
N THR A 11 -9.83 18.98 5.31
CA THR A 11 -9.44 17.58 5.03
C THR A 11 -8.48 17.58 3.85
N PRO A 12 -7.30 16.93 3.95
CA PRO A 12 -6.37 16.87 2.84
C PRO A 12 -7.06 16.18 1.65
N ALA A 13 -7.08 16.85 0.51
CA ALA A 13 -7.65 16.31 -0.72
C ALA A 13 -6.93 14.99 -1.04
N GLN A 14 -7.70 13.91 -1.13
CA GLN A 14 -7.20 12.61 -1.53
C GLN A 14 -6.65 12.71 -2.96
N ALA A 15 -5.46 12.14 -3.18
CA ALA A 15 -4.89 12.11 -4.54
C ALA A 15 -5.87 11.45 -5.51
N ALA A 16 -6.02 12.02 -6.70
CA ALA A 16 -6.96 11.53 -7.71
C ALA A 16 -6.62 10.08 -8.11
N PRO A 17 -7.62 9.22 -8.33
CA PRO A 17 -7.39 7.84 -8.76
C PRO A 17 -6.59 7.78 -10.06
N VAL A 18 -5.69 6.82 -10.16
CA VAL A 18 -4.98 6.49 -11.40
C VAL A 18 -5.85 5.53 -12.20
N ALA A 19 -6.73 6.06 -13.05
CA ALA A 19 -7.69 5.23 -13.79
C ALA A 19 -6.98 4.17 -14.67
N ALA A 20 -7.28 2.91 -14.42
CA ALA A 20 -6.77 1.79 -15.21
C ALA A 20 -7.44 1.73 -16.59
N LYS A 21 -6.65 1.43 -17.63
CA LYS A 21 -7.04 1.35 -19.05
C LYS A 21 -6.82 -0.06 -19.59
N PRO A 22 -7.54 -0.46 -20.67
CA PRO A 22 -7.34 -1.77 -21.29
C PRO A 22 -5.92 -2.06 -21.78
N THR A 23 -5.16 -1.03 -22.09
CA THR A 23 -3.78 -1.14 -22.59
C THR A 23 -2.73 -1.09 -21.48
N ASP A 24 -3.16 -1.03 -20.21
CA ASP A 24 -2.20 -0.92 -19.12
C ASP A 24 -1.51 -2.25 -18.82
N ARG A 25 -0.23 -2.12 -18.48
CA ARG A 25 0.56 -3.14 -17.81
C ARG A 25 0.82 -2.66 -16.38
N ILE A 26 0.14 -3.31 -15.44
CA ILE A 26 0.10 -2.92 -14.03
C ILE A 26 0.99 -3.87 -13.23
N VAL A 27 2.05 -3.35 -12.61
CA VAL A 27 2.94 -4.13 -11.74
C VAL A 27 2.65 -3.79 -10.28
N PHE A 28 2.35 -4.82 -9.48
CA PHE A 28 2.25 -4.71 -8.02
C PHE A 28 3.58 -5.07 -7.39
N LEU A 29 4.32 -4.06 -6.93
CA LEU A 29 5.61 -4.19 -6.28
C LEU A 29 5.44 -4.19 -4.76
N GLY A 30 6.01 -5.18 -4.05
CA GLY A 30 5.87 -5.25 -2.60
C GLY A 30 6.64 -6.40 -1.95
N ASP A 31 6.20 -6.77 -0.76
CA ASP A 31 6.78 -7.81 0.09
C ASP A 31 5.99 -9.14 0.06
N SER A 32 5.98 -9.87 1.20
CA SER A 32 5.23 -11.13 1.36
C SER A 32 3.72 -10.98 1.17
N ILE A 33 3.15 -9.83 1.51
CA ILE A 33 1.72 -9.56 1.34
C ILE A 33 1.39 -9.53 -0.16
N THR A 34 2.23 -8.88 -0.96
CA THR A 34 2.08 -8.86 -2.43
C THR A 34 2.43 -10.22 -3.05
N GLN A 35 3.42 -10.93 -2.52
CA GLN A 35 3.74 -12.29 -2.96
C GLN A 35 2.55 -13.24 -2.77
N GLY A 36 1.98 -13.28 -1.57
CA GLY A 36 0.76 -14.03 -1.27
C GLY A 36 -0.45 -13.53 -2.06
N GLY A 37 -0.51 -12.21 -2.28
CA GLY A 37 -1.52 -11.54 -3.09
C GLY A 37 -1.58 -12.01 -4.55
N ALA A 38 -0.49 -12.53 -5.10
CA ALA A 38 -0.46 -13.11 -6.44
C ALA A 38 -0.96 -14.58 -6.50
N GLY A 39 -1.23 -15.20 -5.37
CA GLY A 39 -1.82 -16.54 -5.27
C GLY A 39 -3.29 -16.58 -5.71
N PRO A 40 -3.92 -17.79 -5.76
CA PRO A 40 -5.26 -17.99 -6.36
C PRO A 40 -6.38 -17.13 -5.78
N LYS A 41 -6.37 -16.85 -4.48
CA LYS A 41 -7.34 -16.00 -3.77
C LYS A 41 -6.72 -14.68 -3.28
N GLY A 42 -5.53 -14.35 -3.76
CA GLY A 42 -4.80 -13.17 -3.35
C GLY A 42 -5.32 -11.89 -4.02
N TYR A 43 -5.09 -10.74 -3.38
CA TYR A 43 -5.64 -9.46 -3.81
C TYR A 43 -5.19 -9.05 -5.23
N VAL A 44 -3.97 -9.36 -5.66
CA VAL A 44 -3.48 -9.08 -7.02
C VAL A 44 -4.26 -9.90 -8.05
N THR A 45 -4.54 -11.17 -7.74
CA THR A 45 -5.35 -12.04 -8.59
C THR A 45 -6.80 -11.57 -8.66
N LEU A 46 -7.39 -11.14 -7.54
CA LEU A 46 -8.74 -10.58 -7.50
C LEU A 46 -8.84 -9.28 -8.30
N VAL A 47 -7.84 -8.40 -8.20
CA VAL A 47 -7.76 -7.18 -9.04
C VAL A 47 -7.69 -7.55 -10.52
N ARG A 48 -6.83 -8.51 -10.90
CA ARG A 48 -6.70 -8.99 -12.29
C ARG A 48 -8.04 -9.48 -12.83
N GLN A 49 -8.76 -10.30 -12.08
CA GLN A 49 -10.07 -10.82 -12.46
C GLN A 49 -11.07 -9.68 -12.66
N LYS A 50 -11.16 -8.77 -11.70
CA LYS A 50 -12.12 -7.66 -11.76
C LYS A 50 -11.85 -6.69 -12.91
N LEU A 51 -10.58 -6.39 -13.21
CA LEU A 51 -10.22 -5.59 -14.39
C LEU A 51 -10.53 -6.33 -15.68
N GLY A 52 -10.32 -7.66 -15.71
CA GLY A 52 -10.66 -8.51 -16.88
C GLY A 52 -12.15 -8.58 -17.19
N ASP A 53 -13.02 -8.40 -16.19
CA ASP A 53 -14.48 -8.41 -16.31
C ASP A 53 -15.07 -7.02 -16.59
N GLY A 54 -14.27 -5.95 -16.49
CA GLY A 54 -14.73 -4.53 -16.58
C GLY A 54 -14.15 -3.77 -17.77
N ASP A 55 -14.24 -2.43 -17.65
CA ASP A 55 -13.83 -1.47 -18.72
C ASP A 55 -12.31 -1.44 -18.94
N ALA A 56 -11.50 -2.10 -18.11
CA ALA A 56 -10.07 -2.27 -18.29
C ALA A 56 -9.72 -3.68 -18.80
N LYS A 57 -10.68 -4.36 -19.44
CA LYS A 57 -10.46 -5.67 -20.07
C LYS A 57 -9.33 -5.59 -21.09
N GLY A 58 -8.31 -6.41 -20.88
CA GLY A 58 -7.07 -6.39 -21.67
C GLY A 58 -5.86 -5.89 -20.88
N ALA A 59 -6.07 -5.25 -19.72
CA ALA A 59 -4.96 -4.86 -18.86
C ALA A 59 -4.19 -6.09 -18.34
N GLU A 60 -2.87 -6.06 -18.47
CA GLU A 60 -1.98 -7.07 -17.90
C GLU A 60 -1.69 -6.72 -16.43
N VAL A 61 -1.82 -7.69 -15.52
CA VAL A 61 -1.53 -7.49 -14.09
C VAL A 61 -0.44 -8.45 -13.64
N ILE A 62 0.64 -7.91 -13.11
CA ILE A 62 1.86 -8.65 -12.71
C ILE A 62 2.10 -8.45 -11.22
N GLY A 63 2.27 -9.55 -10.47
CA GLY A 63 2.73 -9.51 -9.09
C GLY A 63 4.26 -9.57 -9.02
N ALA A 64 4.88 -8.65 -8.30
CA ALA A 64 6.31 -8.56 -8.05
C ALA A 64 6.59 -8.45 -6.54
N GLY A 65 5.93 -9.28 -5.74
CA GLY A 65 6.14 -9.39 -4.30
C GLY A 65 7.26 -10.39 -3.96
N ILE A 66 8.10 -10.06 -2.97
CA ILE A 66 9.09 -10.98 -2.40
C ILE A 66 9.06 -10.85 -0.88
N SER A 67 8.89 -12.00 -0.19
CA SER A 67 8.80 -12.08 1.26
C SER A 67 9.99 -11.41 1.97
N GLY A 68 9.71 -10.70 3.06
CA GLY A 68 10.72 -10.03 3.88
C GLY A 68 11.28 -8.74 3.28
N ASN A 69 10.93 -8.36 2.05
CA ASN A 69 11.46 -7.17 1.41
C ASN A 69 11.06 -5.88 2.14
N LYS A 70 11.98 -4.94 2.11
CA LYS A 70 11.91 -3.57 2.59
C LYS A 70 12.24 -2.62 1.44
N VAL A 71 12.10 -1.32 1.63
CA VAL A 71 12.43 -0.32 0.60
C VAL A 71 13.82 -0.52 -0.01
N PRO A 72 14.92 -0.73 0.76
CA PRO A 72 16.24 -0.97 0.17
C PRO A 72 16.33 -2.22 -0.73
N ASP A 73 15.47 -3.21 -0.48
CA ASP A 73 15.44 -4.44 -1.29
C ASP A 73 14.68 -4.19 -2.60
N LEU A 74 13.63 -3.38 -2.57
CA LEU A 74 12.92 -2.95 -3.80
C LEU A 74 13.86 -2.17 -4.73
N GLU A 75 14.69 -1.26 -4.19
CA GLU A 75 15.67 -0.51 -4.98
C GLU A 75 16.59 -1.42 -5.78
N LYS A 76 17.13 -2.47 -5.12
CA LYS A 76 18.08 -3.42 -5.74
C LYS A 76 17.48 -4.21 -6.91
N ARG A 77 16.18 -4.48 -6.88
CA ARG A 77 15.50 -5.31 -7.87
C ARG A 77 14.55 -4.55 -8.80
N LEU A 78 14.47 -3.21 -8.67
CA LEU A 78 13.55 -2.37 -9.43
C LEU A 78 13.68 -2.57 -10.94
N GLU A 79 14.90 -2.58 -11.46
CA GLU A 79 15.16 -2.78 -12.90
C GLU A 79 14.67 -4.15 -13.37
N ARG A 80 15.11 -5.21 -12.68
CA ARG A 80 14.80 -6.60 -13.06
C ARG A 80 13.30 -6.91 -12.98
N ASP A 81 12.64 -6.50 -11.88
CA ASP A 81 11.31 -6.99 -11.55
C ASP A 81 10.19 -6.03 -12.00
N VAL A 82 10.53 -4.78 -12.30
CA VAL A 82 9.56 -3.74 -12.64
C VAL A 82 9.87 -3.09 -13.99
N LEU A 83 10.99 -2.37 -14.12
CA LEU A 83 11.24 -1.55 -15.31
C LEU A 83 11.44 -2.39 -16.57
N SER A 84 12.10 -3.55 -16.48
CA SER A 84 12.22 -4.51 -17.59
C SER A 84 10.88 -5.01 -18.12
N LYS A 85 9.82 -4.93 -17.33
CA LYS A 85 8.45 -5.30 -17.74
C LYS A 85 7.75 -4.20 -18.54
N LYS A 86 8.37 -3.02 -18.66
CA LYS A 86 7.79 -1.84 -19.35
C LYS A 86 6.39 -1.51 -18.81
N PRO A 87 6.24 -1.29 -17.49
CA PRO A 87 4.93 -1.00 -16.89
C PRO A 87 4.38 0.33 -17.37
N THR A 88 3.06 0.47 -17.40
CA THR A 88 2.36 1.76 -17.55
C THR A 88 1.81 2.27 -16.22
N VAL A 89 1.63 1.34 -15.27
CA VAL A 89 1.24 1.64 -13.88
C VAL A 89 2.04 0.74 -12.94
N VAL A 90 2.55 1.31 -11.86
CA VAL A 90 3.16 0.56 -10.76
C VAL A 90 2.45 0.88 -9.46
N VAL A 91 1.95 -0.14 -8.77
CA VAL A 91 1.40 -0.04 -7.42
C VAL A 91 2.47 -0.52 -6.45
N ILE A 92 2.89 0.33 -5.51
CA ILE A 92 3.91 -0.01 -4.51
C ILE A 92 3.25 -0.18 -3.16
N TYR A 93 3.27 -1.41 -2.62
CA TYR A 93 2.76 -1.73 -1.29
C TYR A 93 3.89 -2.30 -0.44
N ILE A 94 4.47 -1.43 0.40
CA ILE A 94 5.68 -1.72 1.19
C ILE A 94 5.66 -0.95 2.52
N GLY A 95 6.50 -1.32 3.48
CA GLY A 95 6.72 -0.61 4.73
C GLY A 95 6.48 -1.46 5.98
N ILE A 96 5.76 -2.56 5.87
CA ILE A 96 5.50 -3.46 7.01
C ILE A 96 6.82 -3.99 7.57
N ASN A 97 7.70 -4.55 6.74
CA ASN A 97 8.97 -5.11 7.19
C ASN A 97 10.00 -4.03 7.56
N ASP A 98 9.90 -2.85 6.96
CA ASP A 98 10.71 -1.68 7.35
C ASP A 98 10.50 -1.33 8.82
N VAL A 99 9.24 -1.44 9.31
CA VAL A 99 8.86 -1.25 10.71
C VAL A 99 9.09 -2.51 11.55
N TRP A 100 8.55 -3.64 11.13
CA TRP A 100 8.44 -4.86 11.95
C TRP A 100 9.80 -5.47 12.26
N HIS A 101 10.69 -5.57 11.26
CA HIS A 101 12.02 -6.12 11.48
C HIS A 101 12.88 -5.25 12.40
N GLY A 102 12.61 -3.94 12.44
CA GLY A 102 13.27 -2.99 13.34
C GLY A 102 12.74 -2.98 14.78
N GLU A 103 11.70 -3.80 15.10
CA GLU A 103 11.11 -3.83 16.45
C GLU A 103 12.10 -4.28 17.52
N ARG A 104 12.85 -5.35 17.25
CA ARG A 104 13.81 -5.94 18.18
C ARG A 104 15.25 -5.45 17.95
N ASP A 105 15.57 -5.13 16.72
CA ASP A 105 16.88 -4.70 16.26
C ASP A 105 16.70 -3.62 15.19
N PRO A 106 16.93 -2.34 15.54
CA PRO A 106 16.77 -1.22 14.61
C PRO A 106 17.56 -1.40 13.29
N ALA A 107 18.71 -2.09 13.33
CA ALA A 107 19.53 -2.34 12.14
C ALA A 107 18.85 -3.27 11.13
N LYS A 108 17.87 -4.05 11.55
CA LYS A 108 17.10 -4.95 10.66
C LYS A 108 15.88 -4.26 10.02
N GLY A 109 15.44 -3.12 10.55
CA GLY A 109 14.43 -2.28 9.94
C GLY A 109 15.01 -1.35 8.87
N THR A 110 14.20 -0.37 8.45
CA THR A 110 14.66 0.76 7.63
C THR A 110 14.31 2.04 8.39
N MET A 111 15.28 2.88 8.69
CA MET A 111 15.03 4.15 9.39
C MET A 111 14.12 5.06 8.54
N PRO A 112 13.29 5.92 9.17
CA PRO A 112 12.32 6.76 8.46
C PRO A 112 12.91 7.58 7.31
N ASP A 113 14.04 8.25 7.53
CA ASP A 113 14.72 9.06 6.51
C ASP A 113 15.17 8.20 5.32
N ARG A 114 15.70 7.01 5.59
CA ARG A 114 16.15 6.06 4.56
C ARG A 114 14.95 5.48 3.80
N PHE A 115 13.83 5.25 4.50
CA PHE A 115 12.57 4.82 3.89
C PHE A 115 12.05 5.91 2.94
N GLU A 116 11.95 7.16 3.40
CA GLU A 116 11.51 8.30 2.58
C GLU A 116 12.39 8.47 1.35
N GLN A 117 13.71 8.51 1.53
CA GLN A 117 14.66 8.65 0.43
C GLN A 117 14.55 7.52 -0.60
N GLY A 118 14.55 6.28 -0.14
CA GLY A 118 14.51 5.12 -1.03
C GLY A 118 13.20 5.00 -1.77
N LEU A 119 12.06 5.13 -1.07
CA LEU A 119 10.75 5.08 -1.71
C LEU A 119 10.58 6.24 -2.72
N GLY A 120 11.04 7.45 -2.36
CA GLY A 120 11.05 8.60 -3.27
C GLY A 120 11.87 8.36 -4.52
N GLY A 121 13.08 7.79 -4.38
CA GLY A 121 13.95 7.45 -5.51
C GLY A 121 13.37 6.35 -6.42
N ILE A 122 12.67 5.36 -5.84
CA ILE A 122 11.93 4.34 -6.60
C ILE A 122 10.84 5.01 -7.45
N VAL A 123 10.03 5.89 -6.84
CA VAL A 123 8.96 6.61 -7.55
C VAL A 123 9.52 7.42 -8.71
N GLU A 124 10.60 8.18 -8.49
CA GLU A 124 11.24 8.98 -9.54
C GLU A 124 11.70 8.15 -10.73
N LYS A 125 12.35 7.01 -10.48
CA LYS A 125 12.81 6.10 -11.54
C LYS A 125 11.65 5.52 -12.36
N ILE A 126 10.55 5.15 -11.69
CA ILE A 126 9.37 4.63 -12.36
C ILE A 126 8.70 5.72 -13.22
N GLN A 127 8.56 6.93 -12.68
CA GLN A 127 8.00 8.06 -13.41
C GLN A 127 8.88 8.47 -14.60
N ALA A 128 10.21 8.45 -14.43
CA ALA A 128 11.16 8.72 -15.53
C ALA A 128 11.06 7.66 -16.65
N ALA A 129 10.65 6.44 -16.33
CA ALA A 129 10.35 5.40 -17.34
C ALA A 129 8.95 5.55 -17.98
N GLY A 130 8.21 6.63 -17.66
CA GLY A 130 6.90 6.94 -18.24
C GLY A 130 5.71 6.23 -17.56
N ALA A 131 5.92 5.53 -16.46
CA ALA A 131 4.83 4.84 -15.75
C ALA A 131 4.19 5.73 -14.68
N ARG A 132 2.88 5.59 -14.51
CA ARG A 132 2.13 6.19 -13.40
C ARG A 132 2.35 5.36 -12.13
N VAL A 133 2.38 6.00 -10.97
CA VAL A 133 2.60 5.33 -9.69
C VAL A 133 1.39 5.48 -8.78
N ILE A 134 1.07 4.42 -8.05
CA ILE A 134 0.18 4.44 -6.90
C ILE A 134 1.00 3.98 -5.70
N LEU A 135 1.08 4.79 -4.65
CA LEU A 135 1.64 4.39 -3.37
C LEU A 135 0.54 3.84 -2.47
N ALA A 136 0.77 2.68 -1.86
CA ALA A 136 -0.08 2.16 -0.81
C ALA A 136 0.62 2.30 0.55
N THR A 137 -0.10 2.85 1.54
CA THR A 137 0.44 2.91 2.91
C THR A 137 0.57 1.51 3.50
N PRO A 138 1.56 1.23 4.38
CA PRO A 138 1.58 -0.02 5.13
C PRO A 138 0.28 -0.18 5.94
N SER A 139 -0.29 -1.40 5.99
CA SER A 139 -1.59 -1.67 6.61
C SER A 139 -1.52 -1.78 8.13
N VAL A 140 -1.34 -3.00 8.66
CA VAL A 140 -1.36 -3.26 10.11
C VAL A 140 -0.27 -4.25 10.53
N ILE A 141 0.17 -4.13 11.79
CA ILE A 141 0.87 -5.16 12.55
C ILE A 141 0.07 -5.38 13.84
N GLY A 142 -1.01 -6.15 13.72
CA GLY A 142 -2.04 -6.34 14.72
C GLY A 142 -3.36 -5.67 14.35
N GLU A 143 -4.47 -6.27 14.80
CA GLU A 143 -5.82 -5.83 14.46
C GLU A 143 -6.56 -5.16 15.61
N LYS A 144 -5.91 -4.92 16.76
CA LYS A 144 -6.52 -4.16 17.88
C LYS A 144 -6.84 -2.74 17.43
N LYS A 145 -7.93 -2.20 17.96
CA LYS A 145 -8.46 -0.88 17.59
C LYS A 145 -7.75 0.25 18.33
N GLY A 146 -7.94 1.46 17.84
CA GLY A 146 -7.59 2.70 18.55
C GLY A 146 -6.10 2.90 18.81
N GLY A 147 -5.22 2.33 18.00
CA GLY A 147 -3.77 2.47 18.21
C GLY A 147 -3.20 1.57 19.32
N ALA A 148 -3.92 0.51 19.71
CA ALA A 148 -3.54 -0.37 20.82
C ALA A 148 -2.48 -1.44 20.46
N ASN A 149 -2.10 -1.56 19.19
CA ASN A 149 -1.01 -2.44 18.80
C ASN A 149 0.35 -1.77 19.03
N LYS A 150 1.33 -2.54 19.47
CA LYS A 150 2.66 -2.04 19.87
C LYS A 150 3.36 -1.18 18.81
N LEU A 151 3.13 -1.47 17.53
CA LEU A 151 3.81 -0.80 16.42
C LEU A 151 2.93 0.21 15.68
N ASP A 152 1.72 0.50 16.16
CA ASP A 152 0.80 1.42 15.48
C ASP A 152 1.40 2.80 15.27
N ALA A 153 1.99 3.41 16.30
CA ALA A 153 2.61 4.74 16.17
C ALA A 153 3.74 4.77 15.11
N LYS A 154 4.53 3.68 15.02
CA LYS A 154 5.56 3.56 13.99
C LYS A 154 4.96 3.38 12.60
N LEU A 155 3.94 2.53 12.44
CA LEU A 155 3.24 2.37 11.16
C LEU A 155 2.59 3.67 10.71
N ASP A 156 2.03 4.45 11.64
CA ASP A 156 1.45 5.76 11.33
C ASP A 156 2.52 6.72 10.81
N GLN A 157 3.71 6.75 11.41
CA GLN A 157 4.86 7.54 10.92
C GLN A 157 5.23 7.18 9.46
N TYR A 158 5.36 5.89 9.13
CA TYR A 158 5.70 5.45 7.77
C TYR A 158 4.54 5.68 6.78
N SER A 159 3.32 5.60 7.27
CA SER A 159 2.13 5.95 6.48
C SER A 159 2.09 7.43 6.15
N GLU A 160 2.44 8.32 7.09
CA GLU A 160 2.55 9.76 6.82
C GLU A 160 3.65 10.08 5.81
N ILE A 161 4.81 9.41 5.89
CA ILE A 161 5.88 9.55 4.88
C ILE A 161 5.33 9.14 3.50
N THR A 162 4.59 8.02 3.43
CA THR A 162 4.01 7.55 2.16
C THR A 162 2.97 8.53 1.61
N ARG A 163 2.10 9.10 2.46
CA ARG A 163 1.12 10.13 2.07
C ARG A 163 1.81 11.40 1.57
N LYS A 164 2.84 11.86 2.29
CA LYS A 164 3.65 13.01 1.89
C LYS A 164 4.29 12.79 0.53
N LEU A 165 4.93 11.65 0.32
CA LEU A 165 5.54 11.30 -0.97
C LEU A 165 4.51 11.23 -2.09
N ALA A 166 3.32 10.66 -1.83
CA ALA A 166 2.26 10.62 -2.83
C ALA A 166 1.85 12.02 -3.29
N LYS A 167 1.71 12.96 -2.35
CA LYS A 167 1.41 14.36 -2.63
C LYS A 167 2.55 15.05 -3.39
N ASP A 168 3.78 14.96 -2.88
CA ASP A 168 4.95 15.67 -3.41
C ASP A 168 5.33 15.19 -4.81
N LYS A 169 5.24 13.87 -5.05
CA LYS A 169 5.54 13.23 -6.33
C LYS A 169 4.33 13.12 -7.26
N LYS A 170 3.16 13.64 -6.85
CA LYS A 170 1.90 13.63 -7.63
C LYS A 170 1.51 12.22 -8.08
N THR A 171 1.64 11.23 -7.21
CA THR A 171 1.22 9.85 -7.48
C THR A 171 -0.23 9.63 -7.03
N GLY A 172 -0.84 8.50 -7.42
CA GLY A 172 -2.02 7.98 -6.74
C GLY A 172 -1.69 7.52 -5.31
N LEU A 173 -2.70 7.46 -4.46
CA LEU A 173 -2.60 6.96 -3.08
C LEU A 173 -3.69 5.92 -2.82
N CYS A 174 -3.29 4.76 -2.31
CA CYS A 174 -4.16 3.76 -1.68
C CYS A 174 -3.89 3.77 -0.17
N ASP A 175 -4.71 4.49 0.60
CA ASP A 175 -4.47 4.65 2.05
C ASP A 175 -4.97 3.43 2.84
N LEU A 176 -4.24 2.33 2.74
CA LEU A 176 -4.60 1.08 3.42
C LEU A 176 -4.54 1.21 4.94
N ARG A 177 -3.62 2.02 5.50
CA ARG A 177 -3.56 2.24 6.95
C ARG A 177 -4.88 2.76 7.49
N LYS A 178 -5.41 3.80 6.84
CA LYS A 178 -6.71 4.38 7.20
C LYS A 178 -7.85 3.39 6.94
N ALA A 179 -7.86 2.75 5.78
CA ALA A 179 -8.92 1.81 5.40
C ALA A 179 -9.01 0.63 6.39
N PHE A 180 -7.87 0.06 6.82
CA PHE A 180 -7.82 -0.99 7.84
C PHE A 180 -8.33 -0.49 9.20
N ALA A 181 -7.89 0.69 9.65
CA ALA A 181 -8.36 1.27 10.91
C ALA A 181 -9.89 1.44 10.91
N ASP A 182 -10.45 2.00 9.85
CA ASP A 182 -11.90 2.20 9.70
C ASP A 182 -12.67 0.87 9.65
N GLN A 183 -12.15 -0.14 8.96
CA GLN A 183 -12.77 -1.46 8.86
C GLN A 183 -12.70 -2.23 10.19
N LEU A 184 -11.56 -2.23 10.85
CA LEU A 184 -11.38 -2.90 12.13
C LEU A 184 -12.20 -2.24 13.26
N ALA A 185 -12.37 -0.93 13.23
CA ALA A 185 -13.26 -0.23 14.16
C ALA A 185 -14.70 -0.77 14.10
N LYS A 186 -15.15 -1.18 12.91
CA LYS A 186 -16.50 -1.72 12.67
C LYS A 186 -16.57 -3.24 12.92
N ALA A 187 -15.60 -3.99 12.40
CA ALA A 187 -15.67 -5.45 12.33
C ALA A 187 -15.05 -6.16 13.54
N ASN A 188 -14.12 -5.52 14.25
CA ASN A 188 -13.41 -6.15 15.36
C ASN A 188 -14.01 -5.78 16.72
N GLY A 189 -15.29 -6.15 16.97
CA GLY A 189 -15.97 -5.87 18.23
C GLY A 189 -15.27 -6.46 19.46
N ALA A 190 -14.66 -7.64 19.32
CA ALA A 190 -13.96 -8.35 20.39
C ALA A 190 -12.49 -7.93 20.59
N ASP A 191 -12.02 -6.92 19.87
CA ASP A 191 -10.64 -6.37 19.93
C ASP A 191 -9.54 -7.44 19.79
N LYS A 192 -9.74 -8.40 18.88
CA LYS A 192 -8.79 -9.48 18.58
C LYS A 192 -7.51 -8.92 17.94
N GLU A 193 -6.39 -9.62 18.15
CA GLU A 193 -5.11 -9.27 17.54
C GLU A 193 -4.97 -9.69 16.06
N ALA A 194 -5.78 -10.69 15.64
CA ALA A 194 -5.78 -11.26 14.30
C ALA A 194 -7.10 -11.98 14.00
N GLY A 195 -7.30 -12.35 12.75
CA GLY A 195 -8.41 -13.21 12.33
C GLY A 195 -9.59 -12.45 11.70
N ILE A 196 -9.58 -11.13 11.68
CA ILE A 196 -10.60 -10.31 10.98
C ILE A 196 -10.19 -10.16 9.50
N LEU A 197 -9.01 -9.58 9.24
CA LEU A 197 -8.47 -9.35 7.90
C LEU A 197 -7.11 -10.05 7.70
N THR A 198 -6.46 -10.47 8.79
CA THR A 198 -5.15 -11.13 8.76
C THR A 198 -5.19 -12.51 9.42
N THR A 199 -4.26 -13.38 9.05
CA THR A 199 -4.07 -14.69 9.68
C THR A 199 -3.21 -14.63 10.94
N ASP A 200 -2.17 -13.78 10.91
CA ASP A 200 -1.09 -13.73 11.90
C ASP A 200 -0.74 -12.30 12.34
N ARG A 201 -1.69 -11.38 12.24
CA ARG A 201 -1.58 -9.94 12.51
C ARG A 201 -0.98 -9.11 11.36
N VAL A 202 -0.46 -9.73 10.30
CA VAL A 202 0.21 -9.08 9.16
C VAL A 202 -0.29 -9.59 7.82
N HIS A 203 -0.17 -10.92 7.59
CA HIS A 203 -0.52 -11.53 6.31
C HIS A 203 -2.03 -11.68 6.17
N LEU A 204 -2.53 -11.32 5.00
CA LEU A 204 -3.96 -11.27 4.73
C LEU A 204 -4.58 -12.68 4.73
N ASN A 205 -5.73 -12.80 5.39
CA ASN A 205 -6.65 -13.92 5.19
C ASN A 205 -7.51 -13.67 3.93
N GLU A 206 -8.48 -14.54 3.65
CA GLU A 206 -9.35 -14.41 2.47
C GLU A 206 -10.16 -13.10 2.49
N ALA A 207 -10.71 -12.72 3.65
CA ALA A 207 -11.44 -11.47 3.82
C ALA A 207 -10.53 -10.24 3.63
N GLY A 208 -9.30 -10.30 4.17
CA GLY A 208 -8.31 -9.24 3.98
C GLY A 208 -7.86 -9.08 2.54
N ASN A 209 -7.67 -10.18 1.80
CA ASN A 209 -7.36 -10.13 0.38
C ASN A 209 -8.49 -9.49 -0.44
N ALA A 210 -9.75 -9.86 -0.17
CA ALA A 210 -10.91 -9.25 -0.82
C ALA A 210 -11.01 -7.75 -0.49
N PHE A 211 -10.79 -7.38 0.78
CA PHE A 211 -10.79 -6.00 1.23
C PHE A 211 -9.70 -5.16 0.53
N VAL A 212 -8.45 -5.62 0.54
CA VAL A 212 -7.33 -4.93 -0.13
C VAL A 212 -7.56 -4.84 -1.64
N ALA A 213 -8.10 -5.88 -2.27
CA ALA A 213 -8.45 -5.82 -3.70
C ALA A 213 -9.44 -4.70 -4.00
N GLY A 214 -10.46 -4.52 -3.14
CA GLY A 214 -11.43 -3.41 -3.27
C GLY A 214 -10.78 -2.05 -3.16
N GLU A 215 -9.89 -1.85 -2.18
CA GLU A 215 -9.18 -0.57 -2.01
C GLU A 215 -8.21 -0.28 -3.18
N MET A 216 -7.51 -1.31 -3.68
CA MET A 216 -6.64 -1.18 -4.85
C MET A 216 -7.44 -0.84 -6.13
N LEU A 217 -8.62 -1.43 -6.30
CA LEU A 217 -9.51 -1.10 -7.41
C LEU A 217 -9.99 0.35 -7.35
N LYS A 218 -10.37 0.85 -6.17
CA LYS A 218 -10.71 2.27 -5.99
C LYS A 218 -9.54 3.20 -6.39
N ALA A 219 -8.31 2.86 -5.97
CA ALA A 219 -7.12 3.64 -6.35
C ALA A 219 -6.84 3.56 -7.87
N LEU A 220 -7.26 2.48 -8.53
CA LEU A 220 -7.22 2.28 -9.97
C LEU A 220 -8.46 2.86 -10.70
N GLY A 221 -9.31 3.60 -10.01
CA GLY A 221 -10.49 4.27 -10.58
C GLY A 221 -11.62 3.31 -10.98
N LYS A 222 -11.77 2.19 -10.25
CA LYS A 222 -12.76 1.12 -10.52
C LYS A 222 -13.66 0.86 -9.32
#